data_13d1b7919f328450b4a9d7f8bced1473
#
_entry.id   13d1b7919f328450b4a9d7f8bced1473
#
_cell.length_a   1.000
_cell.length_b   1.000
_cell.length_c   1.000
_cell.angle_alpha   90.00
_cell.angle_beta   90.00
_cell.angle_gamma   90.00
#
_symmetry.space_group_name_H-M   'P 1'
#
loop_
_entity.id
_entity.type
_entity.pdbx_description
1 polymer ?
#
loop_
_entity_poly.entity_id
_entity_poly.type
_entity_poly.pdbx_seq_one_letter_code
_entity_poly.pdbx_strand_id
1 'polypeptide(L)'
;MYKRQQYAHARARSVLRQNKKPLGKANLSLLTNIYEIRLIKHLASWPKYVQAAVKQYEPHRIAFYLMDLAGTFHALWNAGRDNPELKFIHEIDDELTLSRMHLVEATATVTKIGLNLLSINALEEM
;
A
#
# COMPACT_ATOMS: atom_id res chain seq x y z
N MET A 1 12.09 10.96 10.56
CA MET A 1 10.75 11.48 10.28
C MET A 1 9.96 10.59 9.32
N TYR A 2 10.54 10.14 8.21
CA TYR A 2 9.84 9.33 7.21
C TYR A 2 10.12 7.83 7.29
N LYS A 3 10.61 7.35 8.41
CA LYS A 3 10.98 5.93 8.59
C LYS A 3 9.79 4.99 8.45
N ARG A 4 8.62 5.37 8.99
CA ARG A 4 7.43 4.53 8.90
C ARG A 4 6.97 4.35 7.46
N GLN A 5 6.99 5.42 6.68
CA GLN A 5 6.61 5.39 5.27
C GLN A 5 7.62 4.59 4.44
N GLN A 6 8.92 4.79 4.69
CA GLN A 6 9.97 4.00 4.04
C GLN A 6 9.85 2.52 4.41
N TYR A 7 9.55 2.23 5.67
CA TYR A 7 9.35 0.85 6.13
C TYR A 7 8.14 0.20 5.46
N ALA A 8 7.03 0.93 5.31
CA ALA A 8 5.84 0.43 4.62
C ALA A 8 6.17 0.08 3.17
N HIS A 9 6.90 0.94 2.47
CA HIS A 9 7.32 0.68 1.09
C HIS A 9 8.22 -0.57 1.02
N ALA A 10 9.22 -0.66 1.88
CA ALA A 10 10.13 -1.80 1.90
C ALA A 10 9.37 -3.11 2.19
N ARG A 11 8.43 -3.08 3.11
CA ARG A 11 7.60 -4.25 3.42
C ARG A 11 6.72 -4.64 2.24
N ALA A 12 6.08 -3.67 1.58
CA ALA A 12 5.29 -3.94 0.39
C ALA A 12 6.13 -4.57 -0.72
N ARG A 13 7.33 -4.05 -0.96
CA ARG A 13 8.25 -4.63 -1.95
C ARG A 13 8.69 -6.04 -1.55
N SER A 14 8.93 -6.28 -0.27
CA SER A 14 9.25 -7.61 0.23
C SER A 14 8.13 -8.62 -0.03
N VAL A 15 6.89 -8.23 0.23
CA VAL A 15 5.72 -9.08 -0.04
C VAL A 15 5.62 -9.39 -1.54
N LEU A 16 5.81 -8.40 -2.39
CA LEU A 16 5.78 -8.59 -3.85
C LEU A 16 6.87 -9.57 -4.32
N ARG A 17 8.06 -9.50 -3.73
CA ARG A 17 9.15 -10.43 -4.07
C ARG A 17 8.85 -11.87 -3.63
N GLN A 18 8.09 -12.06 -2.56
CA GLN A 18 7.70 -13.38 -2.09
C GLN A 18 6.66 -14.04 -3.00
N ASN A 19 5.89 -13.26 -3.76
CA ASN A 19 4.94 -13.78 -4.71
C ASN A 19 5.67 -14.22 -5.98
N LYS A 20 5.64 -15.53 -6.27
CA LYS A 20 6.35 -16.11 -7.42
C LYS A 20 5.51 -16.17 -8.67
N LYS A 21 4.22 -15.81 -8.59
CA LYS A 21 3.31 -15.86 -9.72
C LYS A 21 3.22 -14.49 -10.37
N PRO A 22 3.11 -14.43 -11.73
CA PRO A 22 2.96 -13.14 -12.40
C PRO A 22 1.64 -12.48 -12.01
N LEU A 23 1.66 -11.16 -11.94
CA LEU A 23 0.46 -10.38 -11.68
C LEU A 23 -0.41 -10.43 -12.94
N GLY A 24 -1.55 -11.12 -12.86
CA GLY A 24 -2.56 -11.15 -13.90
C GLY A 24 -3.63 -10.09 -13.64
N LYS A 25 -4.83 -10.34 -14.15
CA LYS A 25 -5.97 -9.46 -13.85
C LYS A 25 -6.38 -9.62 -12.40
N ALA A 26 -6.54 -8.49 -11.72
CA ALA A 26 -7.08 -8.46 -10.37
C ALA A 26 -8.60 -8.59 -10.40
N ASN A 27 -9.15 -9.34 -9.47
CA ASN A 27 -10.57 -9.33 -9.18
C ASN A 27 -10.79 -8.61 -7.85
N LEU A 28 -10.98 -7.30 -7.92
CA LEU A 28 -11.09 -6.47 -6.73
C LEU A 28 -12.33 -6.80 -5.89
N SER A 29 -13.32 -7.48 -6.47
CA SER A 29 -14.51 -7.89 -5.73
C SER A 29 -14.20 -8.94 -4.66
N LEU A 30 -13.04 -9.60 -4.72
CA LEU A 30 -12.58 -10.52 -3.69
C LEU A 30 -12.05 -9.80 -2.44
N LEU A 31 -11.74 -8.52 -2.52
CA LEU A 31 -11.18 -7.74 -1.43
C LEU A 31 -12.32 -7.14 -0.60
N THR A 32 -12.90 -7.95 0.29
CA THR A 32 -14.11 -7.62 1.02
C THR A 32 -13.89 -7.29 2.49
N ASN A 33 -12.70 -7.56 3.03
CA ASN A 33 -12.42 -7.28 4.44
C ASN A 33 -12.33 -5.77 4.68
N ILE A 34 -12.75 -5.32 5.87
CA ILE A 34 -12.76 -3.90 6.21
C ILE A 34 -11.36 -3.25 6.09
N TYR A 35 -10.29 -3.97 6.43
CA TYR A 35 -8.94 -3.46 6.30
C TYR A 35 -8.53 -3.26 4.84
N GLU A 36 -8.95 -4.17 3.96
CA GLU A 36 -8.70 -4.07 2.52
C GLU A 36 -9.49 -2.91 1.91
N ILE A 37 -10.75 -2.76 2.30
CA ILE A 37 -11.61 -1.67 1.82
C ILE A 37 -11.06 -0.31 2.25
N ARG A 38 -10.60 -0.18 3.49
CA ARG A 38 -9.99 1.06 3.99
C ARG A 38 -8.76 1.44 3.19
N LEU A 39 -7.90 0.46 2.89
CA LEU A 39 -6.70 0.71 2.09
C LEU A 39 -7.06 1.13 0.67
N ILE A 40 -8.02 0.46 0.03
CA ILE A 40 -8.49 0.80 -1.31
C ILE A 40 -9.02 2.23 -1.35
N LYS A 41 -9.86 2.61 -0.39
CA LYS A 41 -10.42 3.96 -0.32
C LYS A 41 -9.34 5.01 -0.14
N HIS A 42 -8.35 4.73 0.69
CA HIS A 42 -7.24 5.66 0.89
C HIS A 42 -6.42 5.82 -0.38
N LEU A 43 -6.11 4.73 -1.06
CA LEU A 43 -5.39 4.77 -2.35
C LEU A 43 -6.19 5.54 -3.41
N ALA A 44 -7.50 5.35 -3.46
CA ALA A 44 -8.36 6.03 -4.42
C ALA A 44 -8.40 7.55 -4.22
N SER A 45 -8.12 8.03 -3.02
CA SER A 45 -8.11 9.46 -2.70
C SER A 45 -6.79 10.16 -3.09
N TRP A 46 -5.77 9.41 -3.52
CA TRP A 46 -4.45 9.97 -3.83
C TRP A 46 -4.47 11.13 -4.83
N PRO A 47 -5.16 11.03 -5.99
CA PRO A 47 -5.16 12.14 -6.96
C PRO A 47 -5.70 13.44 -6.36
N LYS A 48 -6.74 13.35 -5.53
CA LYS A 48 -7.31 14.53 -4.88
C LYS A 48 -6.31 15.20 -3.95
N TYR A 49 -5.59 14.40 -3.16
CA TYR A 49 -4.62 14.92 -2.19
C TYR A 49 -3.42 15.56 -2.88
N VAL A 50 -2.90 14.93 -3.93
CA VAL A 50 -1.75 15.49 -4.65
C VAL A 50 -2.12 16.78 -5.37
N GLN A 51 -3.32 16.85 -5.97
CA GLN A 51 -3.80 18.08 -6.60
C GLN A 51 -3.94 19.21 -5.59
N ALA A 52 -4.51 18.93 -4.42
CA ALA A 52 -4.67 19.94 -3.37
C ALA A 52 -3.30 20.46 -2.88
N ALA A 53 -2.35 19.55 -2.68
CA ALA A 53 -1.01 19.91 -2.23
C ALA A 53 -0.28 20.81 -3.24
N VAL A 54 -0.38 20.49 -4.52
CA VAL A 54 0.24 21.29 -5.60
C VAL A 54 -0.45 22.65 -5.72
N LYS A 55 -1.78 22.67 -5.77
CA LYS A 55 -2.56 23.89 -5.97
C LYS A 55 -2.35 24.91 -4.86
N GLN A 56 -2.20 24.44 -3.63
CA GLN A 56 -2.08 25.30 -2.45
C GLN A 56 -0.65 25.46 -1.94
N TYR A 57 0.34 24.88 -2.64
CA TYR A 57 1.75 24.89 -2.22
C TYR A 57 1.93 24.34 -0.79
N GLU A 58 1.25 23.21 -0.49
CA GLU A 58 1.25 22.61 0.83
C GLU A 58 1.80 21.17 0.79
N PRO A 59 3.13 20.99 0.69
CA PRO A 59 3.73 19.65 0.59
C PRO A 59 3.46 18.79 1.84
N HIS A 60 3.20 19.40 2.99
CA HIS A 60 2.86 18.66 4.21
C HIS A 60 1.61 17.80 4.06
N ARG A 61 0.70 18.14 3.14
CA ARG A 61 -0.49 17.32 2.85
C ARG A 61 -0.09 15.95 2.30
N ILE A 62 0.96 15.90 1.48
CA ILE A 62 1.52 14.65 0.95
C ILE A 62 2.11 13.84 2.11
N ALA A 63 2.87 14.48 2.99
CA ALA A 63 3.48 13.81 4.14
C ALA A 63 2.42 13.18 5.04
N PHE A 64 1.36 13.89 5.37
CA PHE A 64 0.26 13.37 6.18
C PHE A 64 -0.48 12.23 5.47
N TYR A 65 -0.72 12.36 4.17
CA TYR A 65 -1.35 11.30 3.38
C TYR A 65 -0.53 10.01 3.46
N LEU A 66 0.78 10.10 3.28
CA LEU A 66 1.67 8.94 3.31
C LEU A 66 1.75 8.32 4.71
N MET A 67 1.67 9.14 5.75
CA MET A 67 1.64 8.63 7.12
C MET A 67 0.39 7.79 7.36
N ASP A 68 -0.77 8.28 6.92
CA ASP A 68 -2.04 7.56 7.04
C ASP A 68 -2.05 6.30 6.17
N LEU A 69 -1.50 6.38 4.96
CA LEU A 69 -1.37 5.24 4.07
C LEU A 69 -0.53 4.14 4.72
N ALA A 70 0.62 4.49 5.28
CA ALA A 70 1.48 3.55 5.98
C ALA A 70 0.75 2.90 7.16
N GLY A 71 0.02 3.68 7.93
CA GLY A 71 -0.77 3.17 9.06
C GLY A 71 -1.85 2.19 8.62
N THR A 72 -2.57 2.52 7.54
CA THR A 72 -3.63 1.67 6.99
C THR A 72 -3.04 0.36 6.44
N PHE A 73 -1.91 0.44 5.75
CA PHE A 73 -1.21 -0.75 5.24
C PHE A 73 -0.74 -1.64 6.39
N HIS A 74 -0.13 -1.08 7.42
CA HIS A 74 0.34 -1.85 8.56
C HIS A 74 -0.81 -2.48 9.35
N ALA A 75 -1.97 -1.83 9.42
CA ALA A 75 -3.16 -2.41 10.05
C ALA A 75 -3.58 -3.69 9.33
N LEU A 76 -3.58 -3.67 7.99
CA LEU A 76 -3.88 -4.86 7.19
C LEU A 76 -2.81 -5.95 7.38
N TRP A 77 -1.54 -5.57 7.38
CA TRP A 77 -0.44 -6.50 7.64
C TRP A 77 -0.60 -7.20 8.99
N ASN A 78 -0.87 -6.42 10.05
CA ASN A 78 -1.04 -6.96 11.39
C ASN A 78 -2.26 -7.87 11.48
N ALA A 79 -3.35 -7.52 10.81
CA ALA A 79 -4.55 -8.37 10.73
C ALA A 79 -4.22 -9.72 10.08
N GLY A 80 -3.41 -9.73 9.03
CA GLY A 80 -2.96 -10.96 8.36
C GLY A 80 -2.03 -11.80 9.22
N ARG A 81 -1.22 -11.17 10.06
CA ARG A 81 -0.37 -11.88 11.01
C ARG A 81 -1.21 -12.62 12.05
N ASP A 82 -2.30 -12.00 12.51
CA ASP A 82 -3.17 -12.57 13.54
C ASP A 82 -4.21 -13.52 12.97
N ASN A 83 -4.58 -13.37 11.68
CA ASN A 83 -5.57 -14.20 11.01
C ASN A 83 -5.04 -14.62 9.63
N PRO A 84 -4.72 -15.92 9.43
CA PRO A 84 -4.17 -16.40 8.16
C PRO A 84 -5.03 -16.13 6.94
N GLU A 85 -6.35 -16.00 7.10
CA GLU A 85 -7.26 -15.67 6.00
C GLU A 85 -7.00 -14.27 5.42
N LEU A 86 -6.36 -13.40 6.18
CA LEU A 86 -6.09 -12.02 5.78
C LEU A 86 -4.65 -11.79 5.32
N LYS A 87 -3.82 -12.83 5.25
CA LYS A 87 -2.46 -12.70 4.74
C LYS A 87 -2.45 -12.28 3.29
N PHE A 88 -1.49 -11.45 2.90
CA PHE A 88 -1.34 -11.04 1.51
C PHE A 88 -1.16 -12.21 0.56
N ILE A 89 -0.40 -13.22 0.97
CA ILE A 89 -0.24 -14.47 0.23
C ILE A 89 -1.08 -15.52 0.93
N HIS A 90 -2.25 -15.83 0.35
CA HIS A 90 -3.15 -16.85 0.87
C HIS A 90 -2.65 -18.22 0.41
N GLU A 91 -2.59 -19.19 1.32
CA GLU A 91 -2.01 -20.51 1.03
C GLU A 91 -2.80 -21.29 -0.02
N ILE A 92 -4.11 -21.12 -0.06
CA ILE A 92 -5.03 -21.95 -0.86
C ILE A 92 -5.57 -21.17 -2.06
N ASP A 93 -5.95 -19.90 -1.87
CA ASP A 93 -6.65 -19.12 -2.87
C ASP A 93 -5.67 -18.22 -3.64
N ASP A 94 -5.24 -18.70 -4.82
CA ASP A 94 -4.30 -17.98 -5.68
C ASP A 94 -4.91 -16.71 -6.27
N GLU A 95 -6.20 -16.73 -6.61
CA GLU A 95 -6.89 -15.56 -7.16
C GLU A 95 -6.98 -14.44 -6.13
N LEU A 96 -7.27 -14.78 -4.88
CA LEU A 96 -7.26 -13.83 -3.78
C LEU A 96 -5.86 -13.26 -3.56
N THR A 97 -4.83 -14.12 -3.60
CA THR A 97 -3.44 -13.68 -3.48
C THR A 97 -3.08 -12.68 -4.59
N LEU A 98 -3.43 -12.97 -5.85
CA LEU A 98 -3.15 -12.06 -6.95
C LEU A 98 -3.87 -10.72 -6.79
N SER A 99 -5.11 -10.74 -6.34
CA SER A 99 -5.86 -9.50 -6.08
C SER A 99 -5.22 -8.68 -4.97
N ARG A 100 -4.75 -9.33 -3.91
CA ARG A 100 -4.03 -8.67 -2.82
C ARG A 100 -2.67 -8.14 -3.28
N MET A 101 -1.99 -8.84 -4.19
CA MET A 101 -0.71 -8.34 -4.74
C MET A 101 -0.90 -7.04 -5.52
N HIS A 102 -2.00 -6.89 -6.26
CA HIS A 102 -2.30 -5.62 -6.91
C HIS A 102 -2.49 -4.50 -5.89
N LEU A 103 -3.14 -4.78 -4.78
CA LEU A 103 -3.32 -3.82 -3.69
C LEU A 103 -1.98 -3.42 -3.07
N VAL A 104 -1.11 -4.40 -2.82
CA VAL A 104 0.24 -4.16 -2.27
C VAL A 104 1.08 -3.34 -3.27
N GLU A 105 1.02 -3.67 -4.56
CA GLU A 105 1.73 -2.93 -5.59
C GLU A 105 1.26 -1.47 -5.67
N ALA A 106 -0.04 -1.24 -5.62
CA ALA A 106 -0.59 0.11 -5.62
C ALA A 106 -0.09 0.91 -4.40
N THR A 107 -0.05 0.28 -3.23
CA THR A 107 0.48 0.89 -2.02
C THR A 107 1.96 1.28 -2.19
N ALA A 108 2.77 0.37 -2.71
CA ALA A 108 4.19 0.62 -2.95
C ALA A 108 4.38 1.77 -3.95
N THR A 109 3.62 1.77 -5.03
CA THR A 109 3.71 2.79 -6.09
C THR A 109 3.36 4.18 -5.57
N VAL A 110 2.23 4.32 -4.89
CA VAL A 110 1.80 5.61 -4.34
C VAL A 110 2.79 6.09 -3.28
N THR A 111 3.26 5.21 -2.41
CA THR A 111 4.23 5.57 -1.37
C THR A 111 5.53 6.08 -2.00
N LYS A 112 6.03 5.39 -3.03
CA LYS A 112 7.24 5.79 -3.74
C LYS A 112 7.09 7.15 -4.41
N ILE A 113 5.99 7.35 -5.13
CA ILE A 113 5.72 8.60 -5.81
C ILE A 113 5.64 9.74 -4.79
N GLY A 114 4.89 9.54 -3.71
CA GLY A 114 4.74 10.55 -2.67
C GLY A 114 6.05 10.90 -1.99
N LEU A 115 6.85 9.89 -1.63
CA LEU A 115 8.18 10.14 -1.04
C LEU A 115 9.09 10.89 -2.00
N ASN A 116 9.10 10.52 -3.28
CA ASN A 116 9.91 11.20 -4.28
C ASN A 116 9.51 12.68 -4.45
N LEU A 117 8.21 12.98 -4.38
CA LEU A 117 7.73 14.37 -4.39
C LEU A 117 8.28 15.17 -3.21
N LEU A 118 8.56 14.51 -2.09
CA LEU A 118 9.17 15.12 -0.91
C LEU A 118 10.69 15.02 -0.91
N SER A 119 11.29 14.57 -2.02
CA SER A 119 12.74 14.35 -2.17
C SER A 119 13.30 13.31 -1.20
N ILE A 120 12.49 12.29 -0.89
CA ILE A 120 12.88 11.20 0.01
C ILE A 120 12.92 9.91 -0.79
N ASN A 121 13.97 9.10 -0.59
CA ASN A 121 14.10 7.83 -1.28
C ASN A 121 13.16 6.78 -0.70
N ALA A 122 12.45 6.07 -1.58
CA ALA A 122 11.72 4.89 -1.21
C ALA A 122 12.70 3.70 -1.16
N LEU A 123 12.67 2.96 -0.06
CA LEU A 123 13.61 1.86 0.16
C LEU A 123 12.99 0.53 -0.26
N GLU A 124 13.80 -0.33 -0.87
CA GLU A 124 13.40 -1.70 -1.24
C GLU A 124 13.55 -2.65 -0.06
N GLU A 125 14.48 -2.35 0.82
CA GLU A 125 14.79 -3.14 2.01
C GLU A 125 15.03 -2.22 3.19
N MET A 126 14.72 -2.71 4.35
CA MET A 126 14.92 -1.94 5.56
C MET A 126 15.05 -2.83 6.81
#